data_906f49de1aabc76ebefaa243aa4bdd07
#
_entry.id   906f49de1aabc76ebefaa243aa4bdd07
#
_cell.length_a   1.000
_cell.length_b   1.000
_cell.length_c   1.000
_cell.angle_alpha   90.00
_cell.angle_beta   90.00
_cell.angle_gamma   90.00
#
_symmetry.space_group_name_H-M   'P 1'
#
loop_
_entity.id
_entity.type
_entity.pdbx_description
1 polymer ?
#
loop_
_entity_poly.entity_id
_entity_poly.type
_entity_poly.pdbx_seq_one_letter_code
_entity_poly.pdbx_strand_id
1 'polypeptide(L)'
;MNSRNILRITGIALLSAAGAAVLGVLFVRDQMSRHRRDLFSTRPLRRLAALGYIAGASPTVDSVRLLRDYIAWERQSLIRRRAKQVLSRMERSLRESALASGGATG
;
A
#
# COMPACT_ATOMS: atom_id res chain seq x y z
N MET A 1 -28.12 -35.66 -6.42
CA MET A 1 -27.93 -34.38 -5.76
C MET A 1 -29.19 -33.54 -5.90
N ASN A 2 -29.73 -33.07 -4.79
CA ASN A 2 -30.96 -32.29 -4.78
C ASN A 2 -30.68 -30.84 -5.14
N SER A 3 -31.50 -30.20 -5.98
CA SER A 3 -31.34 -28.82 -6.40
C SER A 3 -31.31 -27.81 -5.24
N ARG A 4 -31.96 -28.16 -4.12
CA ARG A 4 -31.91 -27.35 -2.88
C ARG A 4 -30.50 -27.27 -2.31
N ASN A 5 -29.74 -28.35 -2.33
CA ASN A 5 -28.36 -28.38 -1.82
C ASN A 5 -27.43 -27.58 -2.70
N ILE A 6 -27.61 -27.59 -4.00
CA ILE A 6 -26.82 -26.80 -4.95
C ILE A 6 -27.07 -25.31 -4.72
N LEU A 7 -28.33 -24.90 -4.53
CA LEU A 7 -28.67 -23.49 -4.23
C LEU A 7 -28.09 -23.02 -2.89
N ARG A 8 -28.12 -23.86 -1.87
CA ARG A 8 -27.52 -23.54 -0.57
C ARG A 8 -26.02 -23.38 -0.66
N ILE A 9 -25.34 -24.30 -1.33
CA ILE A 9 -23.89 -24.27 -1.51
C ILE A 9 -23.48 -23.03 -2.30
N THR A 10 -24.18 -22.72 -3.39
CA THR A 10 -23.93 -21.54 -4.22
C THR A 10 -24.15 -20.24 -3.42
N GLY A 11 -25.24 -20.15 -2.64
CA GLY A 11 -25.53 -19.00 -1.80
C GLY A 11 -24.49 -18.76 -0.73
N ILE A 12 -24.04 -19.82 -0.05
CA ILE A 12 -22.99 -19.75 0.97
C ILE A 12 -21.66 -19.34 0.35
N ALA A 13 -21.31 -19.90 -0.83
CA ALA A 13 -20.09 -19.56 -1.54
C ALA A 13 -20.06 -18.07 -1.94
N LEU A 14 -21.16 -17.51 -2.43
CA LEU A 14 -21.27 -16.10 -2.79
C LEU A 14 -21.15 -15.18 -1.57
N LEU A 15 -21.81 -15.52 -0.46
CA LEU A 15 -21.71 -14.76 0.79
C LEU A 15 -20.29 -14.81 1.35
N SER A 16 -19.63 -15.98 1.30
CA SER A 16 -18.25 -16.13 1.75
C SER A 16 -17.28 -15.31 0.89
N ALA A 17 -17.45 -15.28 -0.43
CA ALA A 17 -16.63 -14.49 -1.33
C ALA A 17 -16.78 -12.99 -1.07
N ALA A 18 -18.00 -12.50 -0.88
CA ALA A 18 -18.27 -11.10 -0.55
C ALA A 18 -17.67 -10.72 0.82
N GLY A 19 -17.83 -11.57 1.83
CA GLY A 19 -17.25 -11.38 3.15
C GLY A 19 -15.72 -11.38 3.11
N ALA A 20 -15.11 -12.28 2.35
CA ALA A 20 -13.67 -12.34 2.18
C ALA A 20 -13.14 -11.07 1.47
N ALA A 21 -13.85 -10.54 0.49
CA ALA A 21 -13.46 -9.30 -0.18
C ALA A 21 -13.49 -8.10 0.76
N VAL A 22 -14.53 -7.97 1.59
CA VAL A 22 -14.65 -6.90 2.60
C VAL A 22 -13.54 -7.02 3.63
N LEU A 23 -13.31 -8.22 4.17
CA LEU A 23 -12.24 -8.47 5.15
C LEU A 23 -10.86 -8.21 4.54
N GLY A 24 -10.64 -8.54 3.27
CA GLY A 24 -9.41 -8.26 2.56
C GLY A 24 -9.14 -6.76 2.43
N VAL A 25 -10.15 -5.97 2.09
CA VAL A 25 -10.03 -4.50 2.01
C VAL A 25 -9.72 -3.92 3.39
N LEU A 26 -10.41 -4.35 4.45
CA LEU A 26 -10.15 -3.90 5.81
C LEU A 26 -8.75 -4.30 6.29
N PHE A 27 -8.30 -5.50 5.96
CA PHE A 27 -6.96 -5.97 6.29
C PHE A 27 -5.88 -5.12 5.63
N VAL A 28 -6.03 -4.81 4.34
CA VAL A 28 -5.08 -3.96 3.60
C VAL A 28 -5.02 -2.56 4.20
N ARG A 29 -6.16 -1.99 4.56
CA ARG A 29 -6.21 -0.67 5.22
C ARG A 29 -5.53 -0.69 6.58
N ASP A 30 -5.76 -1.73 7.38
CA ASP A 30 -5.14 -1.89 8.69
C ASP A 30 -3.61 -2.05 8.56
N GLN A 31 -3.14 -2.84 7.60
CA GLN A 31 -1.72 -3.00 7.31
C GLN A 31 -1.07 -1.67 6.92
N MET A 32 -1.73 -0.88 6.08
CA MET A 32 -1.23 0.44 5.68
C MET A 32 -1.08 1.38 6.86
N SER A 33 -2.07 1.40 7.78
CA SER A 33 -2.00 2.20 9.00
C SER A 33 -0.86 1.77 9.91
N ARG A 34 -0.63 0.47 10.06
CA ARG A 34 0.48 -0.08 10.85
C ARG A 34 1.83 0.32 10.27
N HIS A 35 2.00 0.22 8.96
CA HIS A 35 3.27 0.58 8.31
C HIS A 35 3.54 2.07 8.39
N ARG A 36 2.52 2.92 8.32
CA ARG A 36 2.69 4.36 8.56
C ARG A 36 3.18 4.64 9.98
N ARG A 37 2.64 3.97 10.99
CA ARG A 37 3.11 4.10 12.38
C ARG A 37 4.52 3.55 12.55
N ASP A 38 4.80 2.38 11.98
CA ASP A 38 6.09 1.71 12.09
C ASP A 38 7.20 2.52 11.41
N LEU A 39 6.86 3.31 10.40
CA LEU A 39 7.80 4.21 9.74
C LEU A 39 8.41 5.22 10.73
N PHE A 40 7.68 5.61 11.77
CA PHE A 40 8.14 6.52 12.81
C PHE A 40 8.46 5.81 14.12
N SER A 41 8.66 4.50 14.09
CA SER A 41 9.05 3.70 15.25
C SER A 41 10.43 4.10 15.79
N THR A 42 10.64 3.91 17.08
CA THR A 42 11.97 4.08 17.70
C THR A 42 12.95 2.99 17.27
N ARG A 43 12.46 1.87 16.75
CA ARG A 43 13.30 0.73 16.33
C ARG A 43 13.68 0.86 14.85
N PRO A 44 14.99 0.93 14.54
CA PRO A 44 15.45 1.10 13.15
C PRO A 44 14.98 -0.02 12.22
N LEU A 45 14.95 -1.26 12.68
CA LEU A 45 14.52 -2.39 11.86
C LEU A 45 13.05 -2.30 11.49
N ARG A 46 12.19 -1.81 12.39
CA ARG A 46 10.78 -1.58 12.08
C ARG A 46 10.60 -0.48 11.05
N ARG A 47 11.38 0.61 11.17
CA ARG A 47 11.36 1.69 10.19
C ARG A 47 11.78 1.20 8.82
N LEU A 48 12.84 0.40 8.76
CA LEU A 48 13.32 -0.16 7.49
C LEU A 48 12.32 -1.13 6.87
N ALA A 49 11.68 -1.99 7.67
CA ALA A 49 10.65 -2.91 7.21
C ALA A 49 9.42 -2.16 6.68
N ALA A 50 8.98 -1.11 7.38
CA ALA A 50 7.86 -0.27 6.95
C ALA A 50 8.18 0.45 5.64
N LEU A 51 9.39 0.96 5.50
CA LEU A 51 9.86 1.59 4.27
C LEU A 51 9.85 0.60 3.10
N GLY A 52 10.31 -0.63 3.33
CA GLY A 52 10.29 -1.69 2.33
C GLY A 52 8.87 -2.03 1.86
N TYR A 53 7.92 -2.08 2.79
CA TYR A 53 6.51 -2.30 2.45
C TYR A 53 5.94 -1.17 1.59
N ILE A 54 6.19 0.07 2.00
CA ILE A 54 5.73 1.26 1.25
C ILE A 54 6.37 1.29 -0.14
N ALA A 55 7.64 0.92 -0.24
CA ALA A 55 8.35 0.86 -1.52
C ALA A 55 7.76 -0.17 -2.49
N GLY A 56 7.22 -1.28 -1.97
CA GLY A 56 6.60 -2.32 -2.79
C GLY A 56 5.14 -2.06 -3.15
N ALA A 57 4.50 -1.10 -2.50
CA ALA A 57 3.10 -0.74 -2.78
C ALA A 57 3.02 0.21 -3.99
N SER A 58 1.82 0.30 -4.58
CA SER A 58 1.58 1.26 -5.67
C SER A 58 1.73 2.69 -5.15
N PRO A 59 2.50 3.56 -5.86
CA PRO A 59 2.70 4.93 -5.41
C PRO A 59 1.40 5.73 -5.41
N THR A 60 1.23 6.56 -4.39
CA THR A 60 0.12 7.52 -4.29
C THR A 60 0.67 8.87 -3.87
N VAL A 61 -0.12 9.92 -4.07
CA VAL A 61 0.24 11.27 -3.61
C VAL A 61 0.43 11.28 -2.09
N ASP A 62 -0.40 10.53 -1.36
CA ASP A 62 -0.29 10.43 0.09
C ASP A 62 0.99 9.73 0.53
N SER A 63 1.41 8.67 -0.16
CA SER A 63 2.66 7.98 0.16
C SER A 63 3.88 8.86 -0.15
N VAL A 64 3.83 9.67 -1.19
CA VAL A 64 4.90 10.65 -1.50
C VAL A 64 5.01 11.69 -0.38
N ARG A 65 3.88 12.25 0.07
CA ARG A 65 3.88 13.21 1.19
C ARG A 65 4.41 12.58 2.47
N LEU A 66 3.98 11.37 2.76
CA LEU A 66 4.44 10.63 3.93
C LEU A 66 5.95 10.42 3.91
N LEU A 67 6.52 10.04 2.77
CA LEU A 67 7.96 9.85 2.64
C LEU A 67 8.74 11.15 2.76
N ARG A 68 8.22 12.25 2.23
CA ARG A 68 8.86 13.57 2.41
C ARG A 68 8.96 13.95 3.88
N ASP A 69 7.87 13.77 4.63
CA ASP A 69 7.84 14.03 6.06
C ASP A 69 8.78 13.10 6.82
N TYR A 70 8.79 11.83 6.44
CA TYR A 70 9.66 10.82 7.03
C TYR A 70 11.14 11.14 6.81
N ILE A 71 11.54 11.54 5.61
CA ILE A 71 12.93 11.91 5.28
C ILE A 71 13.40 13.07 6.16
N ALA A 72 12.54 14.06 6.40
CA ALA A 72 12.84 15.19 7.26
C ALA A 72 13.01 14.77 8.72
N TRP A 73 12.33 13.72 9.14
CA TRP A 73 12.36 13.21 10.52
C TRP A 73 13.49 12.23 10.78
N GLU A 74 13.86 11.39 9.79
CA GLU A 74 14.82 10.29 9.95
C GLU A 74 16.23 10.81 10.15
N ARG A 75 16.87 10.36 11.24
CA ARG A 75 18.25 10.76 11.61
C ARG A 75 19.32 9.84 11.04
N GLN A 76 19.01 8.56 10.85
CA GLN A 76 19.99 7.60 10.31
C GLN A 76 20.20 7.82 8.83
N SER A 77 21.44 8.15 8.45
CA SER A 77 21.76 8.51 7.07
C SER A 77 21.50 7.40 6.06
N LEU A 78 21.74 6.15 6.42
CA LEU A 78 21.51 5.00 5.51
C LEU A 78 20.03 4.82 5.21
N ILE A 79 19.19 4.86 6.24
CA ILE A 79 17.74 4.72 6.07
C ILE A 79 17.17 5.92 5.32
N ARG A 80 17.60 7.12 5.67
CA ARG A 80 17.21 8.35 4.97
C ARG A 80 17.57 8.30 3.49
N ARG A 81 18.77 7.82 3.17
CA ARG A 81 19.21 7.66 1.77
C ARG A 81 18.31 6.68 1.02
N ARG A 82 17.96 5.57 1.65
CA ARG A 82 17.04 4.60 1.07
C ARG A 82 15.67 5.21 0.84
N ALA A 83 15.17 5.97 1.80
CA ALA A 83 13.88 6.66 1.67
C ALA A 83 13.89 7.67 0.51
N LYS A 84 14.97 8.40 0.32
CA LYS A 84 15.13 9.32 -0.81
C LYS A 84 15.11 8.59 -2.15
N GLN A 85 15.74 7.42 -2.24
CA GLN A 85 15.70 6.58 -3.45
C GLN A 85 14.28 6.12 -3.76
N VAL A 86 13.56 5.66 -2.73
CA VAL A 86 12.15 5.23 -2.86
C VAL A 86 11.28 6.40 -3.31
N LEU A 87 11.44 7.57 -2.70
CA LEU A 87 10.70 8.77 -3.05
C LEU A 87 10.91 9.17 -4.51
N SER A 88 12.15 9.19 -4.98
CA SER A 88 12.48 9.52 -6.36
C SER A 88 11.81 8.56 -7.34
N ARG A 89 11.80 7.28 -7.04
CA ARG A 89 11.15 6.27 -7.87
C ARG A 89 9.64 6.44 -7.90
N MET A 90 9.02 6.73 -6.75
CA MET A 90 7.59 6.98 -6.66
C MET A 90 7.16 8.22 -7.46
N GLU A 91 7.89 9.31 -7.33
CA GLU A 91 7.61 10.55 -8.05
C GLU A 91 7.73 10.34 -9.57
N ARG A 92 8.72 9.57 -9.99
CA ARG A 92 8.90 9.22 -11.39
C ARG A 92 7.73 8.38 -11.91
N SER A 93 7.32 7.37 -11.15
CA SER A 93 6.20 6.51 -11.49
C SER A 93 4.89 7.30 -11.61
N LEU A 94 4.63 8.23 -10.70
CA LEU A 94 3.44 9.08 -10.75
C LEU A 94 3.46 10.04 -11.94
N ARG A 95 4.63 10.59 -12.29
CA ARG A 95 4.78 11.43 -13.48
C ARG A 95 4.53 10.65 -14.77
N GLU A 96 5.07 9.44 -14.87
CA GLU A 96 4.84 8.57 -16.02
C GLU A 96 3.35 8.22 -16.17
N SER A 97 2.66 7.92 -15.07
CA SER A 97 1.23 7.67 -15.08
C SER A 97 0.42 8.89 -15.51
N ALA A 98 0.78 10.07 -15.04
CA ALA A 98 0.14 11.32 -15.42
C ALA A 98 0.34 11.63 -16.91
N LEU A 99 1.54 11.42 -17.43
CA LEU A 99 1.85 11.62 -18.84
C LEU A 99 1.10 10.62 -19.73
N ALA A 100 1.03 9.36 -19.32
CA ALA A 100 0.27 8.33 -20.03
C ALA A 100 -1.23 8.67 -20.09
N SER A 101 -1.81 9.15 -18.99
CA SER A 101 -3.20 9.60 -18.93
C SER A 101 -3.43 10.85 -19.77
N GLY A 102 -2.50 11.81 -19.76
CA GLY A 102 -2.56 13.00 -20.58
C GLY A 102 -2.40 12.70 -22.06
N GLY A 103 -1.55 11.75 -22.42
CA GLY A 103 -1.37 11.31 -23.81
C GLY A 103 -2.59 10.62 -24.40
N ALA A 104 -3.41 9.95 -23.56
CA ALA A 104 -4.62 9.28 -24.01
C ALA A 104 -5.78 10.25 -24.34
N THR A 105 -5.73 11.46 -23.84
CA THR A 105 -6.76 12.49 -24.06
C THR A 105 -6.41 13.53 -25.12
N GLY A 106 -5.22 13.47 -25.60
CA GLY A 106 -4.76 14.33 -26.71
C GLY A 106 -5.01 13.70 -28.05
#